data_5d15f556879f70858b3f40c73b2de15c
#
_entry.id   5d15f556879f70858b3f40c73b2de15c
#
_cell.length_a   1.000
_cell.length_b   1.000
_cell.length_c   1.000
_cell.angle_alpha   90.00
_cell.angle_beta   90.00
_cell.angle_gamma   90.00
#
_symmetry.space_group_name_H-M   'P 1'
#
loop_
_entity.id
_entity.type
_entity.pdbx_description
1 polymer ?
#
loop_
_entity_poly.entity_id
_entity_poly.type
_entity_poly.pdbx_seq_one_letter_code
_entity_poly.pdbx_strand_id
1 'polypeptide(L)'
;MNIIETNNLTKSYADFTAVSGINLHIPKGAVYGFLGPNGAGKSTTMKMFLGLTKPTGGSFTIDGKKYPDNRVQILKEIGSFIEAPAFYGNLSGEENLEIIRKILGLPKSSVAEALEIVGLTQFKKRLAKKYSLGMKQRLGLAGALIGKPPILILDEPTNGLDPVGIHEIRTLIRSLPEKFDCTVLVSSHLLSEIELMADTIGILNHGHLLFEGTLDQLKSGAASQGYPTDNLEDTFLALIDADNKHRGTVR
;
A
#
# COMPACT_ATOMS: atom_id res chain seq x y z
N MET A 1 -4.67 17.08 -7.88
CA MET A 1 -4.97 16.10 -8.94
C MET A 1 -4.79 14.70 -8.37
N ASN A 2 -5.78 13.83 -8.55
CA ASN A 2 -5.70 12.46 -8.06
C ASN A 2 -5.06 11.58 -9.13
N ILE A 3 -4.21 10.63 -8.69
CA ILE A 3 -3.57 9.65 -9.58
C ILE A 3 -4.34 8.34 -9.63
N ILE A 4 -5.06 7.99 -8.55
CA ILE A 4 -5.99 6.85 -8.51
C ILE A 4 -7.34 7.37 -8.05
N GLU A 5 -8.39 7.06 -8.82
CA GLU A 5 -9.76 7.37 -8.46
C GLU A 5 -10.65 6.15 -8.64
N THR A 6 -11.57 5.93 -7.70
CA THR A 6 -12.54 4.84 -7.81
C THR A 6 -13.97 5.39 -7.78
N ASN A 7 -14.87 4.71 -8.47
CA ASN A 7 -16.29 5.05 -8.47
C ASN A 7 -17.09 3.80 -8.12
N ASN A 8 -17.67 3.79 -6.92
CA ASN A 8 -18.45 2.68 -6.37
C ASN A 8 -17.76 1.32 -6.53
N LEU A 9 -16.42 1.29 -6.32
CA LEU A 9 -15.63 0.10 -6.54
C LEU A 9 -16.05 -1.02 -5.59
N THR A 10 -16.42 -2.17 -6.17
CA THR A 10 -17.00 -3.29 -5.44
C THR A 10 -16.31 -4.60 -5.81
N LYS A 11 -16.10 -5.44 -4.80
CA LYS A 11 -15.64 -6.82 -4.98
C LYS A 11 -16.39 -7.77 -4.08
N SER A 12 -17.14 -8.68 -4.68
CA SER A 12 -17.82 -9.78 -3.99
C SER A 12 -17.25 -11.13 -4.43
N TYR A 13 -17.24 -12.08 -3.50
CA TYR A 13 -16.87 -13.48 -3.68
C TYR A 13 -18.02 -14.33 -3.14
N ALA A 14 -18.74 -15.04 -4.02
CA ALA A 14 -19.90 -15.82 -3.63
C ALA A 14 -20.80 -15.10 -2.59
N ASP A 15 -20.74 -15.52 -1.34
CA ASP A 15 -21.59 -15.02 -0.26
C ASP A 15 -20.94 -13.89 0.57
N PHE A 16 -19.73 -13.44 0.18
CA PHE A 16 -18.97 -12.42 0.92
C PHE A 16 -18.59 -11.23 0.04
N THR A 17 -18.90 -10.01 0.50
CA THR A 17 -18.47 -8.77 -0.14
C THR A 17 -17.25 -8.21 0.58
N ALA A 18 -16.09 -8.31 -0.07
CA ALA A 18 -14.82 -7.87 0.47
C ALA A 18 -14.60 -6.35 0.36
N VAL A 19 -15.21 -5.71 -0.66
CA VAL A 19 -15.16 -4.26 -0.90
C VAL A 19 -16.52 -3.84 -1.42
N SER A 20 -17.12 -2.81 -0.85
CA SER A 20 -18.51 -2.43 -1.08
C SER A 20 -18.63 -0.94 -1.42
N GLY A 21 -18.65 -0.63 -2.72
CA GLY A 21 -18.99 0.71 -3.22
C GLY A 21 -18.04 1.82 -2.78
N ILE A 22 -16.72 1.56 -2.67
CA ILE A 22 -15.77 2.57 -2.19
C ILE A 22 -15.42 3.60 -3.27
N ASN A 23 -15.31 4.87 -2.85
CA ASN A 23 -14.89 6.00 -3.66
C ASN A 23 -13.60 6.55 -3.07
N LEU A 24 -12.45 6.26 -3.70
CA LEU A 24 -11.12 6.68 -3.26
C LEU A 24 -10.57 7.77 -4.17
N HIS A 25 -9.83 8.72 -3.58
CA HIS A 25 -9.22 9.85 -4.26
C HIS A 25 -7.76 9.99 -3.81
N ILE A 26 -6.87 9.20 -4.41
CA ILE A 26 -5.44 9.17 -4.02
C ILE A 26 -4.69 10.28 -4.72
N PRO A 27 -4.17 11.29 -3.98
CA PRO A 27 -3.47 12.44 -4.57
C PRO A 27 -2.12 12.04 -5.15
N LYS A 28 -1.74 12.69 -6.28
CA LYS A 28 -0.45 12.49 -6.92
C LYS A 28 0.68 13.06 -6.06
N GLY A 29 1.83 12.35 -6.01
CA GLY A 29 3.04 12.83 -5.36
C GLY A 29 3.00 12.81 -3.83
N ALA A 30 2.13 11.99 -3.24
CA ALA A 30 1.92 11.90 -1.80
C ALA A 30 2.03 10.44 -1.31
N VAL A 31 2.18 10.26 0.00
CA VAL A 31 1.98 8.98 0.67
C VAL A 31 0.53 8.90 1.13
N TYR A 32 -0.22 7.94 0.57
CA TYR A 32 -1.58 7.63 0.98
C TYR A 32 -1.60 6.40 1.87
N GLY A 33 -2.02 6.57 3.11
CA GLY A 33 -2.15 5.51 4.11
C GLY A 33 -3.51 4.81 4.02
N PHE A 34 -3.52 3.51 3.77
CA PHE A 34 -4.74 2.70 3.70
C PHE A 34 -4.88 1.89 4.99
N LEU A 35 -5.66 2.41 5.93
CA LEU A 35 -5.78 1.92 7.30
C LEU A 35 -7.05 1.08 7.49
N GLY A 36 -6.96 0.09 8.37
CA GLY A 36 -8.10 -0.72 8.76
C GLY A 36 -7.69 -2.08 9.34
N PRO A 37 -8.58 -2.74 10.08
CA PRO A 37 -8.30 -4.07 10.64
C PRO A 37 -8.03 -5.12 9.56
N ASN A 38 -7.53 -6.29 9.98
CA ASN A 38 -7.39 -7.43 9.09
C ASN A 38 -8.76 -7.83 8.53
N GLY A 39 -8.84 -8.09 7.22
CA GLY A 39 -10.10 -8.38 6.54
C GLY A 39 -10.94 -7.14 6.16
N ALA A 40 -10.50 -5.91 6.43
CA ALA A 40 -11.22 -4.69 6.07
C ALA A 40 -11.39 -4.46 4.55
N GLY A 41 -10.65 -5.18 3.70
CA GLY A 41 -10.73 -5.04 2.24
C GLY A 41 -9.51 -4.35 1.60
N LYS A 42 -8.49 -3.93 2.38
CA LYS A 42 -7.29 -3.22 1.90
C LYS A 42 -6.56 -3.97 0.79
N SER A 43 -6.06 -5.19 1.08
CA SER A 43 -5.34 -6.01 0.09
C SER A 43 -6.21 -6.38 -1.12
N THR A 44 -7.51 -6.60 -0.93
CA THR A 44 -8.45 -6.84 -2.04
C THR A 44 -8.54 -5.63 -2.97
N THR A 45 -8.61 -4.42 -2.42
CA THR A 45 -8.62 -3.17 -3.19
C THR A 45 -7.31 -3.00 -3.98
N MET A 46 -6.17 -3.20 -3.33
CA MET A 46 -4.86 -3.14 -3.98
C MET A 46 -4.73 -4.20 -5.09
N LYS A 47 -5.21 -5.43 -4.85
CA LYS A 47 -5.25 -6.49 -5.87
C LYS A 47 -6.11 -6.12 -7.08
N MET A 48 -7.18 -5.35 -6.90
CA MET A 48 -7.97 -4.84 -8.03
C MET A 48 -7.17 -3.83 -8.85
N PHE A 49 -6.44 -2.89 -8.23
CA PHE A 49 -5.58 -1.93 -8.93
C PHE A 49 -4.48 -2.62 -9.74
N LEU A 50 -3.94 -3.73 -9.23
CA LEU A 50 -2.94 -4.54 -9.92
C LEU A 50 -3.53 -5.53 -10.94
N GLY A 51 -4.86 -5.53 -11.12
CA GLY A 51 -5.51 -6.47 -12.03
C GLY A 51 -5.34 -7.94 -11.65
N LEU A 52 -4.98 -8.24 -10.39
CA LEU A 52 -4.89 -9.59 -9.82
C LEU A 52 -6.28 -10.16 -9.50
N THR A 53 -7.25 -9.29 -9.26
CA THR A 53 -8.67 -9.65 -9.18
C THR A 53 -9.51 -8.61 -9.91
N LYS A 54 -10.59 -9.05 -10.56
CA LYS A 54 -11.49 -8.15 -11.28
C LYS A 54 -12.54 -7.58 -10.33
N PRO A 55 -12.86 -6.28 -10.41
CA PRO A 55 -14.05 -5.74 -9.74
C PRO A 55 -15.32 -6.49 -10.15
N THR A 56 -16.26 -6.62 -9.23
CA THR A 56 -17.62 -7.13 -9.52
C THR A 56 -18.61 -6.00 -9.78
N GLY A 57 -18.26 -4.76 -9.40
CA GLY A 57 -19.02 -3.54 -9.67
C GLY A 57 -18.15 -2.30 -9.57
N GLY A 58 -18.67 -1.20 -10.09
CA GLY A 58 -17.96 0.08 -10.12
C GLY A 58 -16.83 0.13 -11.14
N SER A 59 -15.97 1.13 -11.02
CA SER A 59 -14.84 1.35 -11.92
C SER A 59 -13.71 2.08 -11.21
N PHE A 60 -12.51 2.09 -11.82
CA PHE A 60 -11.41 2.95 -11.38
C PHE A 60 -10.56 3.42 -12.53
N THR A 61 -9.83 4.50 -12.28
CA THR A 61 -8.82 5.06 -13.17
C THR A 61 -7.49 5.16 -12.44
N ILE A 62 -6.39 4.97 -13.17
CA ILE A 62 -5.02 5.20 -12.69
C ILE A 62 -4.31 6.08 -13.71
N ASP A 63 -3.82 7.22 -13.27
CA ASP A 63 -3.26 8.28 -14.10
C ASP A 63 -4.16 8.63 -15.29
N GLY A 64 -5.46 8.81 -15.02
CA GLY A 64 -6.50 9.08 -16.01
C GLY A 64 -6.87 7.91 -16.92
N LYS A 65 -6.16 6.77 -16.83
CA LYS A 65 -6.39 5.58 -17.66
C LYS A 65 -7.42 4.67 -17.01
N LYS A 66 -8.51 4.40 -17.69
CA LYS A 66 -9.60 3.54 -17.20
C LYS A 66 -9.23 2.05 -17.26
N TYR A 67 -9.45 1.33 -16.18
CA TYR A 67 -9.40 -0.13 -16.13
C TYR A 67 -10.78 -0.71 -16.57
N PRO A 68 -10.84 -1.83 -17.32
CA PRO A 68 -9.72 -2.70 -17.74
C PRO A 68 -9.08 -2.33 -19.09
N ASP A 69 -9.59 -1.33 -19.80
CA ASP A 69 -9.23 -1.05 -21.19
C ASP A 69 -7.73 -0.76 -21.38
N ASN A 70 -7.12 -0.13 -20.37
CA ASN A 70 -5.70 0.26 -20.37
C ASN A 70 -4.84 -0.58 -19.42
N ARG A 71 -5.27 -1.81 -19.08
CA ARG A 71 -4.63 -2.64 -18.05
C ARG A 71 -3.11 -2.75 -18.21
N VAL A 72 -2.60 -3.03 -19.39
CA VAL A 72 -1.16 -3.20 -19.62
C VAL A 72 -0.38 -1.90 -19.43
N GLN A 73 -0.94 -0.77 -19.85
CA GLN A 73 -0.33 0.55 -19.68
C GLN A 73 -0.28 0.93 -18.21
N ILE A 74 -1.39 0.74 -17.49
CA ILE A 74 -1.50 0.97 -16.05
C ILE A 74 -0.44 0.16 -15.28
N LEU A 75 -0.33 -1.15 -15.55
CA LEU A 75 0.59 -2.02 -14.84
C LEU A 75 2.06 -1.72 -15.08
N LYS A 76 2.41 -1.09 -16.21
CA LYS A 76 3.79 -0.62 -16.47
C LYS A 76 4.21 0.57 -15.60
N GLU A 77 3.25 1.28 -15.04
CA GLU A 77 3.47 2.48 -14.21
C GLU A 77 3.43 2.16 -12.70
N ILE A 78 3.19 0.90 -12.34
CA ILE A 78 3.05 0.50 -10.95
C ILE A 78 4.17 -0.44 -10.55
N GLY A 79 4.92 -0.06 -9.52
CA GLY A 79 5.71 -0.98 -8.71
C GLY A 79 4.87 -1.49 -7.55
N SER A 80 4.94 -2.77 -7.23
CA SER A 80 4.12 -3.32 -6.19
C SER A 80 4.84 -4.33 -5.31
N PHE A 81 4.41 -4.35 -4.05
CA PHE A 81 4.79 -5.31 -3.04
C PHE A 81 3.53 -5.71 -2.29
N ILE A 82 2.99 -6.90 -2.61
CA ILE A 82 1.72 -7.40 -2.06
C ILE A 82 1.97 -8.73 -1.34
N GLU A 83 1.48 -8.85 -0.11
CA GLU A 83 1.67 -10.02 0.75
C GLU A 83 3.16 -10.30 1.03
N ALA A 84 3.58 -11.56 1.11
CA ALA A 84 4.97 -11.91 1.34
C ALA A 84 5.78 -11.84 0.04
N PRO A 85 7.00 -11.26 0.07
CA PRO A 85 7.83 -11.20 -1.11
C PRO A 85 8.25 -12.60 -1.57
N ALA A 86 7.92 -12.93 -2.82
CA ALA A 86 8.31 -14.19 -3.44
C ALA A 86 9.72 -14.06 -4.04
N PHE A 87 10.69 -14.78 -3.47
CA PHE A 87 12.07 -14.81 -3.95
C PHE A 87 12.52 -16.23 -4.27
N TYR A 88 13.40 -16.33 -5.22
CA TYR A 88 14.18 -17.54 -5.42
C TYR A 88 15.24 -17.63 -4.31
N GLY A 89 14.99 -18.42 -3.29
CA GLY A 89 15.84 -18.51 -2.10
C GLY A 89 17.27 -19.01 -2.36
N ASN A 90 17.46 -19.72 -3.48
CA ASN A 90 18.74 -20.21 -3.98
C ASN A 90 19.52 -19.19 -4.84
N LEU A 91 18.92 -18.03 -5.10
CA LEU A 91 19.58 -16.90 -5.77
C LEU A 91 19.93 -15.84 -4.72
N SER A 92 20.93 -15.02 -5.04
CA SER A 92 21.32 -13.85 -4.26
C SER A 92 20.29 -12.71 -4.41
N GLY A 93 20.38 -11.66 -3.58
CA GLY A 93 19.56 -10.47 -3.73
C GLY A 93 19.74 -9.80 -5.10
N GLU A 94 20.98 -9.68 -5.56
CA GLU A 94 21.30 -9.12 -6.88
C GLU A 94 20.71 -9.95 -8.02
N GLU A 95 20.82 -11.29 -7.98
CA GLU A 95 20.25 -12.17 -9.00
C GLU A 95 18.72 -12.15 -9.02
N ASN A 96 18.05 -12.05 -7.86
CA ASN A 96 16.60 -11.89 -7.79
C ASN A 96 16.15 -10.59 -8.50
N LEU A 97 16.83 -9.47 -8.24
CA LEU A 97 16.52 -8.19 -8.89
C LEU A 97 16.88 -8.21 -10.39
N GLU A 98 17.92 -8.92 -10.78
CA GLU A 98 18.31 -9.08 -12.18
C GLU A 98 17.22 -9.77 -13.02
N ILE A 99 16.46 -10.69 -12.43
CA ILE A 99 15.28 -11.29 -13.08
C ILE A 99 14.25 -10.21 -13.39
N ILE A 100 13.88 -9.40 -12.39
CA ILE A 100 12.89 -8.31 -12.54
C ILE A 100 13.37 -7.30 -13.57
N ARG A 101 14.64 -6.89 -13.48
CA ARG A 101 15.27 -5.97 -14.43
C ARG A 101 15.12 -6.45 -15.87
N LYS A 102 15.41 -7.75 -16.13
CA LYS A 102 15.31 -8.35 -17.47
C LYS A 102 13.88 -8.38 -17.98
N ILE A 103 12.92 -8.73 -17.12
CA ILE A 103 11.49 -8.76 -17.48
C ILE A 103 11.02 -7.35 -17.88
N LEU A 104 11.46 -6.33 -17.14
CA LEU A 104 11.09 -4.93 -17.39
C LEU A 104 11.94 -4.24 -18.47
N GLY A 105 12.99 -4.88 -18.97
CA GLY A 105 13.88 -4.31 -19.99
C GLY A 105 14.73 -3.14 -19.49
N LEU A 106 15.02 -3.07 -18.19
CA LEU A 106 15.70 -1.94 -17.55
C LEU A 106 17.24 -1.99 -17.75
N PRO A 107 17.94 -0.84 -17.63
CA PRO A 107 19.40 -0.76 -17.63
C PRO A 107 20.03 -1.62 -16.53
N LYS A 108 21.29 -2.05 -16.72
CA LYS A 108 22.03 -2.84 -15.71
C LYS A 108 22.24 -2.08 -14.40
N SER A 109 22.37 -0.75 -14.44
CA SER A 109 22.51 0.10 -13.24
C SER A 109 21.33 0.02 -12.28
N SER A 110 20.10 -0.25 -12.78
CA SER A 110 18.88 -0.28 -11.99
C SER A 110 18.94 -1.25 -10.81
N VAL A 111 19.66 -2.38 -10.94
CA VAL A 111 19.83 -3.34 -9.84
C VAL A 111 20.67 -2.76 -8.71
N ALA A 112 21.80 -2.13 -9.04
CA ALA A 112 22.67 -1.51 -8.05
C ALA A 112 21.98 -0.34 -7.34
N GLU A 113 21.28 0.51 -8.10
CA GLU A 113 20.50 1.62 -7.58
C GLU A 113 19.39 1.15 -6.62
N ALA A 114 18.63 0.12 -7.01
CA ALA A 114 17.56 -0.42 -6.16
C ALA A 114 18.10 -1.02 -4.85
N LEU A 115 19.25 -1.72 -4.90
CA LEU A 115 19.90 -2.25 -3.70
C LEU A 115 20.43 -1.14 -2.79
N GLU A 116 20.95 -0.06 -3.35
CA GLU A 116 21.42 1.10 -2.60
C GLU A 116 20.27 1.81 -1.87
N ILE A 117 19.16 2.07 -2.58
CA ILE A 117 17.95 2.71 -2.01
C ILE A 117 17.48 1.98 -0.74
N VAL A 118 17.50 0.66 -0.75
CA VAL A 118 17.02 -0.15 0.39
C VAL A 118 18.12 -0.57 1.37
N GLY A 119 19.37 -0.14 1.18
CA GLY A 119 20.51 -0.44 2.07
C GLY A 119 20.97 -1.90 2.02
N LEU A 120 20.83 -2.59 0.89
CA LEU A 120 21.24 -3.99 0.72
C LEU A 120 22.53 -4.18 -0.09
N THR A 121 23.22 -3.13 -0.49
CA THR A 121 24.41 -3.19 -1.36
C THR A 121 25.48 -4.14 -0.84
N GLN A 122 25.81 -4.10 0.46
CA GLN A 122 26.83 -4.96 1.05
C GLN A 122 26.40 -6.44 1.15
N PHE A 123 25.10 -6.74 1.05
CA PHE A 123 24.54 -8.08 1.12
C PHE A 123 24.12 -8.64 -0.23
N LYS A 124 24.34 -7.92 -1.31
CA LYS A 124 23.81 -8.22 -2.64
C LYS A 124 24.11 -9.64 -3.16
N LYS A 125 25.29 -10.20 -2.81
CA LYS A 125 25.73 -11.56 -3.20
C LYS A 125 25.29 -12.66 -2.22
N ARG A 126 24.69 -12.32 -1.07
CA ARG A 126 24.18 -13.31 -0.13
C ARG A 126 22.89 -13.94 -0.67
N LEU A 127 22.74 -15.27 -0.54
CA LEU A 127 21.53 -15.98 -0.97
C LEU A 127 20.30 -15.46 -0.20
N ALA A 128 19.17 -15.24 -0.90
CA ALA A 128 17.95 -14.67 -0.33
C ALA A 128 17.36 -15.54 0.80
N LYS A 129 17.54 -16.87 0.77
CA LYS A 129 17.16 -17.76 1.89
C LYS A 129 17.88 -17.45 3.21
N LYS A 130 19.06 -16.81 3.15
CA LYS A 130 19.87 -16.41 4.32
C LYS A 130 19.59 -14.98 4.79
N TYR A 131 18.66 -14.28 4.15
CA TYR A 131 18.24 -12.95 4.56
C TYR A 131 17.36 -13.03 5.82
N SER A 132 17.51 -12.05 6.72
CA SER A 132 16.54 -11.84 7.81
C SER A 132 15.19 -11.42 7.22
N LEU A 133 14.14 -11.42 8.03
CA LEU A 133 12.83 -10.95 7.58
C LEU A 133 12.91 -9.51 7.06
N GLY A 134 13.55 -8.60 7.80
CA GLY A 134 13.74 -7.22 7.38
C GLY A 134 14.53 -7.08 6.06
N MET A 135 15.58 -7.90 5.87
CA MET A 135 16.29 -7.91 4.58
C MET A 135 15.41 -8.42 3.43
N LYS A 136 14.53 -9.38 3.68
CA LYS A 136 13.56 -9.87 2.68
C LYS A 136 12.53 -8.79 2.33
N GLN A 137 11.99 -8.07 3.32
CA GLN A 137 11.10 -6.94 3.10
C GLN A 137 11.76 -5.85 2.26
N ARG A 138 13.01 -5.48 2.60
CA ARG A 138 13.81 -4.53 1.82
C ARG A 138 14.07 -5.00 0.39
N LEU A 139 14.34 -6.30 0.18
CA LEU A 139 14.49 -6.84 -1.17
C LEU A 139 13.19 -6.78 -1.98
N GLY A 140 12.03 -7.03 -1.35
CA GLY A 140 10.70 -6.86 -1.97
C GLY A 140 10.46 -5.41 -2.39
N LEU A 141 10.77 -4.48 -1.50
CA LEU A 141 10.67 -3.05 -1.79
C LEU A 141 11.63 -2.63 -2.90
N ALA A 142 12.88 -3.17 -2.94
CA ALA A 142 13.81 -2.95 -4.04
C ALA A 142 13.23 -3.43 -5.38
N GLY A 143 12.57 -4.60 -5.38
CA GLY A 143 11.88 -5.12 -6.55
C GLY A 143 10.74 -4.22 -7.05
N ALA A 144 9.98 -3.62 -6.13
CA ALA A 144 8.94 -2.65 -6.47
C ALA A 144 9.52 -1.32 -7.01
N LEU A 145 10.68 -0.90 -6.50
CA LEU A 145 11.33 0.36 -6.83
C LEU A 145 12.26 0.31 -8.06
N ILE A 146 12.66 -0.87 -8.54
CA ILE A 146 13.75 -1.05 -9.51
C ILE A 146 13.60 -0.24 -10.81
N GLY A 147 12.35 0.03 -11.21
CA GLY A 147 12.03 0.83 -12.40
C GLY A 147 11.75 2.30 -12.11
N LYS A 148 11.85 2.74 -10.86
CA LYS A 148 11.41 4.07 -10.40
C LYS A 148 9.99 4.39 -10.90
N PRO A 149 9.00 3.52 -10.61
CA PRO A 149 7.65 3.71 -11.12
C PRO A 149 7.00 4.94 -10.50
N PRO A 150 6.12 5.64 -11.22
CA PRO A 150 5.40 6.81 -10.69
C PRO A 150 4.38 6.45 -9.60
N ILE A 151 4.03 5.18 -9.47
CA ILE A 151 3.09 4.68 -8.46
C ILE A 151 3.67 3.45 -7.77
N LEU A 152 3.62 3.45 -6.44
CA LEU A 152 4.00 2.30 -5.60
C LEU A 152 2.79 1.84 -4.79
N ILE A 153 2.52 0.54 -4.81
CA ILE A 153 1.48 -0.10 -4.00
C ILE A 153 2.14 -1.10 -3.06
N LEU A 154 2.10 -0.81 -1.77
CA LEU A 154 2.80 -1.54 -0.71
C LEU A 154 1.80 -2.07 0.32
N ASP A 155 1.62 -3.40 0.37
CA ASP A 155 0.69 -4.05 1.29
C ASP A 155 1.43 -4.53 2.54
N GLU A 156 1.16 -3.89 3.70
CA GLU A 156 1.74 -4.20 5.01
C GLU A 156 3.29 -4.32 4.99
N PRO A 157 4.04 -3.34 4.43
CA PRO A 157 5.48 -3.48 4.19
C PRO A 157 6.34 -3.58 5.45
N THR A 158 5.79 -3.22 6.60
CA THR A 158 6.43 -3.25 7.93
C THR A 158 6.08 -4.49 8.74
N ASN A 159 5.15 -5.33 8.25
CA ASN A 159 4.62 -6.45 9.00
C ASN A 159 5.72 -7.46 9.42
N GLY A 160 5.75 -7.78 10.72
CA GLY A 160 6.69 -8.75 11.31
C GLY A 160 8.12 -8.23 11.47
N LEU A 161 8.37 -6.92 11.28
CA LEU A 161 9.65 -6.30 11.55
C LEU A 161 9.78 -5.92 13.03
N ASP A 162 11.03 -5.84 13.50
CA ASP A 162 11.35 -5.23 14.79
C ASP A 162 11.22 -3.69 14.73
N PRO A 163 11.18 -2.98 15.86
CA PRO A 163 11.00 -1.54 15.89
C PRO A 163 12.01 -0.75 15.05
N VAL A 164 13.26 -1.23 14.95
CA VAL A 164 14.31 -0.59 14.15
C VAL A 164 13.98 -0.75 12.66
N GLY A 165 13.64 -1.95 12.22
CA GLY A 165 13.23 -2.24 10.84
C GLY A 165 11.99 -1.47 10.42
N ILE A 166 10.98 -1.35 11.30
CA ILE A 166 9.78 -0.52 11.06
C ILE A 166 10.19 0.93 10.82
N HIS A 167 11.02 1.51 11.72
CA HIS A 167 11.48 2.89 11.60
C HIS A 167 12.21 3.15 10.27
N GLU A 168 13.09 2.24 9.87
CA GLU A 168 13.87 2.38 8.63
C GLU A 168 13.01 2.28 7.38
N ILE A 169 12.08 1.31 7.30
CA ILE A 169 11.16 1.16 6.16
C ILE A 169 10.21 2.36 6.09
N ARG A 170 9.67 2.83 7.21
CA ARG A 170 8.81 4.01 7.27
C ARG A 170 9.51 5.27 6.79
N THR A 171 10.74 5.51 7.26
CA THR A 171 11.57 6.65 6.83
C THR A 171 11.85 6.59 5.33
N LEU A 172 12.13 5.40 4.81
CA LEU A 172 12.31 5.20 3.38
C LEU A 172 11.02 5.55 2.62
N ILE A 173 9.88 4.95 2.97
CA ILE A 173 8.58 5.19 2.31
C ILE A 173 8.24 6.69 2.31
N ARG A 174 8.38 7.37 3.45
CA ARG A 174 8.12 8.82 3.57
C ARG A 174 8.97 9.67 2.61
N SER A 175 10.18 9.22 2.31
CA SER A 175 11.11 9.95 1.43
C SER A 175 10.89 9.71 -0.06
N LEU A 176 10.11 8.70 -0.46
CA LEU A 176 10.00 8.28 -1.85
C LEU A 176 9.34 9.32 -2.76
N PRO A 177 8.22 9.97 -2.37
CA PRO A 177 7.60 10.98 -3.22
C PRO A 177 8.55 12.12 -3.60
N GLU A 178 9.26 12.66 -2.62
CA GLU A 178 10.21 13.75 -2.85
C GLU A 178 11.42 13.32 -3.68
N LYS A 179 11.97 12.11 -3.43
CA LYS A 179 13.17 11.64 -4.10
C LYS A 179 12.95 11.14 -5.52
N PHE A 180 11.76 10.58 -5.81
CA PHE A 180 11.49 9.87 -7.06
C PHE A 180 10.24 10.36 -7.80
N ASP A 181 9.62 11.46 -7.34
CA ASP A 181 8.37 12.00 -7.92
C ASP A 181 7.29 10.91 -8.08
N CYS A 182 7.12 10.08 -7.06
CA CYS A 182 6.17 8.97 -7.08
C CYS A 182 5.05 9.15 -6.05
N THR A 183 3.94 8.46 -6.27
CA THR A 183 2.85 8.33 -5.30
C THR A 183 2.95 6.98 -4.62
N VAL A 184 2.78 6.92 -3.31
CA VAL A 184 2.83 5.68 -2.55
C VAL A 184 1.47 5.40 -1.92
N LEU A 185 0.86 4.29 -2.28
CA LEU A 185 -0.28 3.71 -1.57
C LEU A 185 0.26 2.61 -0.64
N VAL A 186 0.18 2.83 0.66
CA VAL A 186 0.69 1.90 1.67
C VAL A 186 -0.43 1.46 2.61
N SER A 187 -0.61 0.15 2.82
CA SER A 187 -1.54 -0.35 3.82
C SER A 187 -0.85 -0.61 5.16
N SER A 188 -1.59 -0.40 6.24
CA SER A 188 -1.25 -0.89 7.57
C SER A 188 -2.53 -1.13 8.39
N HIS A 189 -2.43 -1.97 9.39
CA HIS A 189 -3.45 -2.12 10.43
C HIS A 189 -3.12 -1.30 11.68
N LEU A 190 -1.95 -0.66 11.74
CA LEU A 190 -1.47 0.16 12.84
C LEU A 190 -1.51 1.64 12.47
N LEU A 191 -2.34 2.40 13.19
CA LEU A 191 -2.45 3.85 12.97
C LEU A 191 -1.13 4.56 13.24
N SER A 192 -0.41 4.16 14.28
CA SER A 192 0.89 4.76 14.67
C SER A 192 1.96 4.68 13.57
N GLU A 193 1.88 3.72 12.65
CA GLU A 193 2.76 3.67 11.49
C GLU A 193 2.32 4.68 10.42
N ILE A 194 1.02 4.71 10.13
CA ILE A 194 0.45 5.59 9.11
C ILE A 194 0.58 7.06 9.50
N GLU A 195 0.36 7.40 10.77
CA GLU A 195 0.50 8.76 11.29
C GLU A 195 1.87 9.39 11.01
N LEU A 196 2.92 8.58 11.00
CA LEU A 196 4.29 9.04 10.82
C LEU A 196 4.76 9.07 9.37
N MET A 197 3.98 8.55 8.41
CA MET A 197 4.42 8.49 7.02
C MET A 197 3.40 9.02 6.00
N ALA A 198 2.10 9.04 6.31
CA ALA A 198 1.08 9.39 5.33
C ALA A 198 0.71 10.88 5.36
N ASP A 199 0.44 11.43 4.19
CA ASP A 199 -0.09 12.78 3.99
C ASP A 199 -1.62 12.77 4.03
N THR A 200 -2.21 11.72 3.47
CA THR A 200 -3.65 11.48 3.40
C THR A 200 -3.94 10.04 3.76
N ILE A 201 -5.06 9.77 4.39
CA ILE A 201 -5.45 8.43 4.83
C ILE A 201 -6.84 8.06 4.35
N GLY A 202 -7.05 6.77 4.11
CA GLY A 202 -8.37 6.16 3.94
C GLY A 202 -8.56 5.08 5.00
N ILE A 203 -9.64 5.14 5.77
CA ILE A 203 -9.98 4.15 6.80
C ILE A 203 -11.04 3.20 6.27
N LEU A 204 -10.69 1.92 6.18
CA LEU A 204 -11.61 0.85 5.78
C LEU A 204 -12.05 0.01 6.97
N ASN A 205 -13.33 -0.40 6.97
CA ASN A 205 -13.84 -1.46 7.83
C ASN A 205 -14.91 -2.26 7.08
N HIS A 206 -14.86 -3.58 7.17
CA HIS A 206 -15.83 -4.49 6.52
C HIS A 206 -16.13 -4.15 5.05
N GLY A 207 -15.11 -3.75 4.30
CA GLY A 207 -15.22 -3.40 2.88
C GLY A 207 -15.75 -2.01 2.59
N HIS A 208 -16.04 -1.19 3.59
CA HIS A 208 -16.53 0.18 3.42
C HIS A 208 -15.47 1.21 3.79
N LEU A 209 -15.44 2.31 3.05
CA LEU A 209 -14.63 3.48 3.37
C LEU A 209 -15.37 4.31 4.44
N LEU A 210 -14.82 4.38 5.64
CA LEU A 210 -15.39 5.14 6.76
C LEU A 210 -14.94 6.59 6.75
N PHE A 211 -13.72 6.83 6.30
CA PHE A 211 -13.10 8.15 6.27
C PHE A 211 -12.07 8.23 5.14
N GLU A 212 -11.94 9.39 4.51
CA GLU A 212 -10.86 9.77 3.62
C GLU A 212 -10.50 11.25 3.87
N GLY A 213 -9.21 11.53 4.10
CA GLY A 213 -8.74 12.88 4.36
C GLY A 213 -7.37 12.92 5.04
N THR A 214 -6.97 14.08 5.54
CA THR A 214 -5.76 14.25 6.36
C THR A 214 -6.01 13.82 7.80
N LEU A 215 -4.93 13.62 8.57
CA LEU A 215 -5.03 13.33 10.01
C LEU A 215 -5.71 14.46 10.80
N ASP A 216 -5.48 15.72 10.40
CA ASP A 216 -6.12 16.88 11.02
C ASP A 216 -7.64 16.90 10.73
N GLN A 217 -8.04 16.52 9.51
CA GLN A 217 -9.45 16.35 9.16
C GLN A 217 -10.11 15.21 9.94
N LEU A 218 -9.38 14.12 10.19
CA LEU A 218 -9.85 13.02 11.04
C LEU A 218 -10.13 13.52 12.46
N LYS A 219 -9.17 14.22 13.09
CA LYS A 219 -9.33 14.82 14.43
C LYS A 219 -10.53 15.77 14.50
N SER A 220 -10.62 16.69 13.55
CA SER A 220 -11.69 17.71 13.51
C SER A 220 -13.07 17.07 13.30
N GLY A 221 -13.17 16.08 12.40
CA GLY A 221 -14.38 15.34 12.13
C GLY A 221 -14.84 14.50 13.33
N ALA A 222 -13.91 13.87 14.04
CA ALA A 222 -14.17 13.11 15.24
C ALA A 222 -14.70 14.00 16.39
N ALA A 223 -14.08 15.17 16.61
CA ALA A 223 -14.54 16.14 17.59
C ALA A 223 -16.01 16.57 17.38
N SER A 224 -16.39 16.80 16.13
CA SER A 224 -17.76 17.20 15.78
C SER A 224 -18.81 16.10 16.04
N GLN A 225 -18.38 14.84 16.08
CA GLN A 225 -19.22 13.66 16.36
C GLN A 225 -19.14 13.19 17.83
N GLY A 226 -18.38 13.91 18.68
CA GLY A 226 -18.22 13.57 20.10
C GLY A 226 -17.29 12.38 20.37
N TYR A 227 -16.45 12.00 19.42
CA TYR A 227 -15.42 10.97 19.62
C TYR A 227 -14.20 11.53 20.37
N PRO A 228 -13.40 10.67 21.05
CA PRO A 228 -12.13 11.07 21.65
C PRO A 228 -11.18 11.67 20.61
N THR A 229 -10.49 12.75 20.95
CA THR A 229 -9.55 13.43 20.03
C THR A 229 -8.15 13.61 20.62
N ASP A 230 -7.96 13.25 21.89
CA ASP A 230 -6.70 13.38 22.60
C ASP A 230 -5.62 12.44 22.03
N ASN A 231 -6.07 11.29 21.50
CA ASN A 231 -5.23 10.29 20.87
C ASN A 231 -5.92 9.82 19.56
N LEU A 232 -5.17 9.84 18.45
CA LEU A 232 -5.68 9.37 17.16
C LEU A 232 -6.05 7.89 17.16
N GLU A 233 -5.39 7.06 17.97
CA GLU A 233 -5.73 5.64 18.09
C GLU A 233 -7.10 5.44 18.69
N ASP A 234 -7.45 6.21 19.73
CA ASP A 234 -8.80 6.19 20.33
C ASP A 234 -9.86 6.68 19.34
N THR A 235 -9.53 7.69 18.54
CA THR A 235 -10.40 8.18 17.44
C THR A 235 -10.66 7.08 16.42
N PHE A 236 -9.62 6.41 15.98
CA PHE A 236 -9.70 5.31 15.01
C PHE A 236 -10.54 4.14 15.56
N LEU A 237 -10.28 3.73 16.81
CA LEU A 237 -11.01 2.65 17.47
C LEU A 237 -12.50 3.02 17.63
N ALA A 238 -12.81 4.26 18.02
CA ALA A 238 -14.17 4.74 18.14
C ALA A 238 -14.95 4.69 16.81
N LEU A 239 -14.29 5.06 15.69
CA LEU A 239 -14.90 4.95 14.36
C LEU A 239 -15.19 3.50 13.97
N ILE A 240 -14.24 2.58 14.22
CA ILE A 240 -14.41 1.16 13.95
C ILE A 240 -15.53 0.57 14.80
N ASP A 241 -15.59 0.90 16.10
CA ASP A 241 -16.61 0.41 17.02
C ASP A 241 -18.01 0.94 16.67
N ALA A 242 -18.12 2.20 16.24
CA ALA A 242 -19.37 2.78 15.79
C ALA A 242 -19.91 2.05 14.55
N ASP A 243 -19.06 1.78 13.55
CA ASP A 243 -19.46 1.01 12.36
C ASP A 243 -19.85 -0.43 12.72
N ASN A 244 -19.12 -1.09 13.61
CA ASN A 244 -19.42 -2.45 14.07
C ASN A 244 -20.78 -2.52 14.77
N LYS A 245 -21.09 -1.56 15.65
CA LYS A 245 -22.39 -1.47 16.34
C LYS A 245 -23.53 -1.25 15.36
N HIS A 246 -23.36 -0.34 14.40
CA HIS A 246 -24.38 -0.06 13.38
C HIS A 246 -24.70 -1.31 12.54
N ARG A 247 -23.68 -2.09 12.16
CA ARG A 247 -23.85 -3.35 11.40
C ARG A 247 -24.38 -4.50 12.23
N GLY A 248 -24.03 -4.58 13.52
CA GLY A 248 -24.54 -5.58 14.45
C GLY A 248 -26.02 -5.41 14.78
N THR A 249 -26.56 -4.22 14.62
CA THR A 249 -27.98 -3.92 14.86
C THR A 249 -28.89 -4.24 13.64
N VAL A 250 -28.26 -4.52 12.47
CA VAL A 250 -28.95 -4.81 11.19
C VAL A 250 -28.99 -6.31 10.86
N ARG A 251 -28.65 -7.19 11.81
CA ARG A 251 -28.73 -8.67 11.66
C ARG A 251 -29.93 -9.24 12.34
#